data_a5758763fcc89e8d0d982180e8e67358
#
_entry.id   a5758763fcc89e8d0d982180e8e67358
#
_cell.length_a   1.000
_cell.length_b   1.000
_cell.length_c   1.000
_cell.angle_alpha   90.00
_cell.angle_beta   90.00
_cell.angle_gamma   90.00
#
_symmetry.space_group_name_H-M   'P 1'
#
loop_
_entity.id
_entity.type
_entity.pdbx_description
1 polymer ?
#
loop_
_entity_poly.entity_id
_entity_poly.type
_entity_poly.pdbx_seq_one_letter_code
_entity_poly.pdbx_strand_id
1 'polypeptide(L)'
;MRSRAWPLLIVAVALACGPVPGGSLAGEVRPPPAAWSEVIDGDRAICEIESRPADPHSIQLECFVRDGALYVQSHRWALASWWPVTSWAAIWIEHPETRVRIGDAIYELRAERVTAPAERGAVLAARGYDPVPDGIVLFRFAPRT
;
A
#
# COMPACT_ATOMS: atom_id res chain seq x y z
N MET A 1 24.71 -19.12 -52.97
CA MET A 1 24.85 -19.01 -51.53
C MET A 1 23.76 -18.07 -50.98
N ARG A 2 22.73 -18.60 -50.36
CA ARG A 2 21.65 -17.79 -49.78
C ARG A 2 21.84 -17.80 -48.27
N SER A 3 22.26 -16.65 -47.72
CA SER A 3 22.39 -16.45 -46.28
C SER A 3 20.99 -16.33 -45.65
N ARG A 4 20.63 -17.28 -44.85
CA ARG A 4 19.44 -17.24 -44.00
C ARG A 4 19.76 -16.38 -42.76
N ALA A 5 19.23 -15.14 -42.76
CA ALA A 5 19.18 -14.31 -41.58
C ALA A 5 18.11 -14.90 -40.64
N TRP A 6 18.51 -15.39 -39.46
CA TRP A 6 17.63 -15.72 -38.36
C TRP A 6 17.23 -14.43 -37.64
N PRO A 7 15.94 -14.16 -37.46
CA PRO A 7 15.55 -13.07 -36.58
C PRO A 7 15.80 -13.51 -35.14
N LEU A 8 16.70 -12.81 -34.46
CA LEU A 8 16.86 -12.87 -33.01
C LEU A 8 15.58 -12.36 -32.36
N LEU A 9 14.75 -13.27 -31.88
CA LEU A 9 13.60 -12.96 -31.05
C LEU A 9 14.14 -12.60 -29.66
N ILE A 10 14.28 -11.32 -29.38
CA ILE A 10 14.58 -10.81 -28.04
C ILE A 10 13.30 -10.94 -27.23
N VAL A 11 13.18 -12.01 -26.48
CA VAL A 11 12.16 -12.15 -25.45
C VAL A 11 12.59 -11.27 -24.28
N ALA A 12 12.04 -10.07 -24.21
CA ALA A 12 12.13 -9.23 -23.02
C ALA A 12 11.30 -9.89 -21.91
N VAL A 13 11.94 -10.69 -21.07
CA VAL A 13 11.35 -11.16 -19.83
C VAL A 13 11.31 -9.96 -18.88
N ALA A 14 10.15 -9.30 -18.83
CA ALA A 14 9.87 -8.32 -17.79
C ALA A 14 9.78 -9.07 -16.46
N LEU A 15 10.87 -9.09 -15.70
CA LEU A 15 10.91 -9.49 -14.30
C LEU A 15 10.14 -8.45 -13.49
N ALA A 16 8.81 -8.59 -13.45
CA ALA A 16 7.95 -7.83 -12.54
C ALA A 16 8.11 -8.36 -11.12
N CYS A 17 9.20 -8.04 -10.47
CA CYS A 17 9.36 -8.22 -9.03
C CYS A 17 8.82 -6.97 -8.31
N GLY A 18 7.54 -7.00 -7.96
CA GLY A 18 6.89 -5.96 -7.16
C GLY A 18 5.49 -5.62 -7.64
N PRO A 19 4.70 -4.94 -6.81
CA PRO A 19 3.39 -4.48 -7.22
C PRO A 19 3.55 -3.54 -8.41
N VAL A 20 2.95 -3.91 -9.54
CA VAL A 20 3.02 -3.09 -10.76
C VAL A 20 2.27 -1.79 -10.47
N PRO A 21 2.92 -0.62 -10.59
CA PRO A 21 2.25 0.64 -10.40
C PRO A 21 1.13 0.79 -11.43
N GLY A 22 -0.10 0.99 -10.95
CA GLY A 22 -1.25 1.33 -11.78
C GLY A 22 -1.50 2.82 -11.82
N GLY A 23 -2.46 3.24 -12.61
CA GLY A 23 -2.97 4.61 -12.63
C GLY A 23 -4.07 4.83 -11.60
N SER A 24 -5.07 5.62 -11.99
CA SER A 24 -6.27 5.86 -11.19
C SER A 24 -7.10 4.59 -11.01
N LEU A 25 -7.58 4.38 -9.79
CA LEU A 25 -8.50 3.28 -9.49
C LEU A 25 -9.90 3.57 -10.05
N ALA A 26 -10.48 2.56 -10.68
CA ALA A 26 -11.88 2.57 -11.12
C ALA A 26 -12.72 1.67 -10.21
N GLY A 27 -13.95 2.07 -9.92
CA GLY A 27 -14.89 1.33 -9.10
C GLY A 27 -15.93 2.23 -8.45
N GLU A 28 -16.83 1.62 -7.68
CA GLU A 28 -17.87 2.34 -6.94
C GLU A 28 -17.29 2.96 -5.65
N VAL A 29 -17.45 4.25 -5.51
CA VAL A 29 -17.06 4.94 -4.26
C VAL A 29 -18.13 4.70 -3.21
N ARG A 30 -17.72 4.22 -2.04
CA ARG A 30 -18.58 3.95 -0.89
C ARG A 30 -18.10 4.69 0.35
N PRO A 31 -19.00 5.03 1.28
CA PRO A 31 -18.59 5.54 2.57
C PRO A 31 -17.78 4.48 3.34
N PRO A 32 -16.78 4.89 4.12
CA PRO A 32 -16.05 3.96 4.99
C PRO A 32 -16.98 3.25 5.95
N PRO A 33 -16.76 1.94 6.24
CA PRO A 33 -17.56 1.21 7.21
C PRO A 33 -17.31 1.71 8.64
N ALA A 34 -18.20 1.38 9.56
CA ALA A 34 -18.00 1.66 10.98
C ALA A 34 -16.82 0.86 11.56
N ALA A 35 -16.65 -0.38 11.08
CA ALA A 35 -15.49 -1.22 11.37
C ALA A 35 -15.06 -1.96 10.11
N TRP A 36 -13.77 -2.01 9.85
CA TRP A 36 -13.23 -2.66 8.63
C TRP A 36 -13.41 -4.17 8.60
N SER A 37 -13.67 -4.80 9.75
CA SER A 37 -14.09 -6.21 9.85
C SER A 37 -15.45 -6.51 9.20
N GLU A 38 -16.22 -5.49 8.86
CA GLU A 38 -17.47 -5.63 8.09
C GLU A 38 -17.23 -5.85 6.58
N VAL A 39 -16.04 -5.46 6.10
CA VAL A 39 -15.69 -5.48 4.67
C VAL A 39 -14.59 -6.50 4.38
N ILE A 40 -13.70 -6.72 5.33
CA ILE A 40 -12.57 -7.64 5.20
C ILE A 40 -12.88 -8.90 6.00
N ASP A 41 -12.98 -10.01 5.29
CA ASP A 41 -13.13 -11.33 5.91
C ASP A 41 -11.79 -11.76 6.55
N GLY A 42 -11.81 -11.99 7.84
CA GLY A 42 -10.60 -12.22 8.64
C GLY A 42 -9.92 -10.92 9.06
N ASP A 43 -8.59 -10.94 9.11
CA ASP A 43 -7.78 -9.82 9.60
C ASP A 43 -6.91 -9.15 8.51
N ARG A 44 -6.93 -9.64 7.25
CA ARG A 44 -6.07 -9.18 6.15
C ARG A 44 -6.78 -9.21 4.80
N ALA A 45 -6.38 -8.29 3.93
CA ALA A 45 -6.75 -8.27 2.53
C ALA A 45 -5.63 -7.69 1.68
N ILE A 46 -5.64 -7.99 0.38
CA ILE A 46 -4.87 -7.21 -0.58
C ILE A 46 -5.70 -5.99 -0.96
N CYS A 47 -5.14 -4.83 -0.71
CA CYS A 47 -5.73 -3.54 -1.07
C CYS A 47 -4.97 -2.93 -2.25
N GLU A 48 -5.69 -2.26 -3.13
CA GLU A 48 -5.10 -1.36 -4.10
C GLU A 48 -5.25 0.07 -3.58
N ILE A 49 -4.14 0.79 -3.48
CA ILE A 49 -4.13 2.11 -2.86
C ILE A 49 -3.60 3.12 -3.85
N GLU A 50 -4.45 4.07 -4.21
CA GLU A 50 -4.15 5.20 -5.08
C GLU A 50 -3.70 6.39 -4.22
N SER A 51 -2.61 6.99 -4.61
CA SER A 51 -2.05 8.21 -4.01
C SER A 51 -1.90 9.31 -5.05
N ARG A 52 -1.58 10.53 -4.59
CA ARG A 52 -1.34 11.70 -5.44
C ARG A 52 -2.51 12.00 -6.39
N PRO A 53 -3.60 12.61 -5.90
CA PRO A 53 -4.82 12.84 -6.70
C PRO A 53 -4.60 13.60 -8.02
N ALA A 54 -3.59 14.47 -8.08
CA ALA A 54 -3.25 15.24 -9.30
C ALA A 54 -2.49 14.41 -10.35
N ASP A 55 -1.80 13.34 -9.91
CA ASP A 55 -1.06 12.40 -10.77
C ASP A 55 -1.25 10.99 -10.19
N PRO A 56 -2.43 10.37 -10.39
CA PRO A 56 -2.82 9.16 -9.70
C PRO A 56 -1.87 8.01 -9.96
N HIS A 57 -1.47 7.35 -8.88
CA HIS A 57 -0.59 6.19 -8.90
C HIS A 57 -1.06 5.17 -7.87
N SER A 58 -1.38 3.96 -8.30
CA SER A 58 -1.87 2.91 -7.42
C SER A 58 -0.87 1.78 -7.27
N ILE A 59 -0.84 1.22 -6.06
CA ILE A 59 -0.02 0.07 -5.69
C ILE A 59 -0.87 -0.96 -4.96
N GLN A 60 -0.45 -2.22 -4.99
CA GLN A 60 -1.05 -3.29 -4.20
C GLN A 60 -0.24 -3.51 -2.93
N LEU A 61 -0.92 -3.52 -1.80
CA LEU A 61 -0.33 -3.76 -0.48
C LEU A 61 -1.23 -4.67 0.34
N GLU A 62 -0.65 -5.38 1.30
CA GLU A 62 -1.42 -6.03 2.33
C GLU A 62 -1.95 -4.98 3.32
N CYS A 63 -3.28 -4.89 3.42
CA CYS A 63 -3.97 -4.18 4.48
C CYS A 63 -4.35 -5.17 5.58
N PHE A 64 -4.38 -4.71 6.83
CA PHE A 64 -4.83 -5.54 7.94
C PHE A 64 -5.72 -4.77 8.90
N VAL A 65 -6.59 -5.49 9.59
CA VAL A 65 -7.56 -4.93 10.53
C VAL A 65 -7.11 -5.22 11.96
N ARG A 66 -7.13 -4.20 12.80
CA ARG A 66 -6.94 -4.34 14.24
C ARG A 66 -7.91 -3.42 14.96
N ASP A 67 -8.68 -3.99 15.90
CA ASP A 67 -9.66 -3.26 16.70
C ASP A 67 -10.62 -2.42 15.85
N GLY A 68 -11.06 -2.97 14.71
CA GLY A 68 -11.95 -2.34 13.73
C GLY A 68 -11.31 -1.29 12.82
N ALA A 69 -10.05 -0.91 13.04
CA ALA A 69 -9.32 0.03 12.19
C ALA A 69 -8.51 -0.67 11.11
N LEU A 70 -8.31 0.00 9.97
CA LEU A 70 -7.54 -0.47 8.84
C LEU A 70 -6.12 0.09 8.89
N TYR A 71 -5.14 -0.78 8.74
CA TYR A 71 -3.73 -0.44 8.77
C TYR A 71 -2.97 -0.96 7.56
N VAL A 72 -1.85 -0.28 7.26
CA VAL A 72 -0.80 -0.72 6.34
C VAL A 72 0.55 -0.43 6.97
N GLN A 73 1.50 -1.33 6.79
CA GLN A 73 2.88 -1.13 7.25
C GLN A 73 3.87 -1.13 6.08
N SER A 74 4.93 -0.35 6.20
CA SER A 74 6.05 -0.37 5.26
C SER A 74 7.05 -1.47 5.63
N HIS A 75 8.04 -1.72 4.76
CA HIS A 75 9.25 -2.42 5.16
C HIS A 75 10.18 -1.47 5.95
N ARG A 76 11.17 -2.06 6.67
CA ARG A 76 12.06 -1.31 7.58
C ARG A 76 12.91 -0.23 6.92
N TRP A 77 13.12 -0.30 5.62
CA TRP A 77 14.00 0.60 4.87
C TRP A 77 13.24 1.66 4.06
N ALA A 78 11.94 1.76 4.23
CA ALA A 78 11.08 2.62 3.41
C ALA A 78 11.47 4.10 3.41
N LEU A 79 12.08 4.58 4.48
CA LEU A 79 12.53 5.98 4.62
C LEU A 79 14.05 6.12 4.65
N ALA A 80 14.81 5.09 4.28
CA ALA A 80 16.25 5.16 4.27
C ALA A 80 16.75 6.09 3.16
N SER A 81 17.66 7.02 3.50
CA SER A 81 18.18 8.05 2.59
C SER A 81 18.97 7.50 1.40
N TRP A 82 19.47 6.27 1.49
CA TRP A 82 20.17 5.58 0.41
C TRP A 82 19.27 4.88 -0.59
N TRP A 83 17.94 4.89 -0.35
CA TRP A 83 16.96 4.25 -1.24
C TRP A 83 16.85 5.07 -2.54
N PRO A 84 17.03 4.44 -3.73
CA PRO A 84 17.15 5.17 -5.00
C PRO A 84 15.83 5.76 -5.50
N VAL A 85 14.69 5.36 -4.93
CA VAL A 85 13.34 5.81 -5.34
C VAL A 85 12.54 6.26 -4.13
N THR A 86 11.70 7.27 -4.33
CA THR A 86 10.75 7.70 -3.29
C THR A 86 9.78 6.58 -3.00
N SER A 87 9.74 6.13 -1.74
CA SER A 87 8.82 5.09 -1.33
C SER A 87 7.40 5.63 -1.22
N TRP A 88 6.41 4.75 -1.38
CA TRP A 88 5.02 5.11 -1.13
C TRP A 88 4.78 5.63 0.29
N ALA A 89 5.52 5.12 1.28
CA ALA A 89 5.44 5.60 2.66
C ALA A 89 5.87 7.06 2.81
N ALA A 90 6.93 7.47 2.11
CA ALA A 90 7.36 8.87 2.08
C ALA A 90 6.30 9.76 1.37
N ILE A 91 5.74 9.28 0.28
CA ILE A 91 4.67 9.99 -0.44
C ILE A 91 3.46 10.23 0.48
N TRP A 92 3.02 9.24 1.25
CA TRP A 92 1.85 9.40 2.12
C TRP A 92 2.10 10.26 3.36
N ILE A 93 3.34 10.42 3.78
CA ILE A 93 3.69 11.40 4.83
C ILE A 93 3.44 12.82 4.32
N GLU A 94 3.79 13.10 3.08
CA GLU A 94 3.62 14.43 2.46
C GLU A 94 2.21 14.63 1.88
N HIS A 95 1.64 13.57 1.30
CA HIS A 95 0.34 13.57 0.62
C HIS A 95 -0.55 12.46 1.18
N PRO A 96 -1.16 12.65 2.35
CA PRO A 96 -1.88 11.60 3.06
C PRO A 96 -3.22 11.19 2.44
N GLU A 97 -3.74 11.94 1.49
CA GLU A 97 -5.01 11.61 0.84
C GLU A 97 -4.85 10.43 -0.11
N THR A 98 -5.69 9.41 0.09
CA THR A 98 -5.64 8.15 -0.64
C THR A 98 -7.04 7.72 -1.07
N ARG A 99 -7.09 6.84 -2.07
CA ARG A 99 -8.27 6.04 -2.41
C ARG A 99 -7.87 4.58 -2.27
N VAL A 100 -8.64 3.84 -1.48
CA VAL A 100 -8.35 2.43 -1.19
C VAL A 100 -9.43 1.57 -1.81
N ARG A 101 -9.06 0.65 -2.70
CA ARG A 101 -9.97 -0.35 -3.26
C ARG A 101 -9.82 -1.66 -2.51
N ILE A 102 -10.94 -2.17 -2.02
CA ILE A 102 -11.08 -3.48 -1.40
C ILE A 102 -12.23 -4.19 -2.11
N GLY A 103 -11.95 -5.31 -2.78
CA GLY A 103 -12.91 -5.91 -3.71
C GLY A 103 -13.29 -4.92 -4.80
N ASP A 104 -14.60 -4.66 -4.97
CA ASP A 104 -15.13 -3.74 -5.99
C ASP A 104 -15.36 -2.32 -5.47
N ALA A 105 -15.21 -2.10 -4.17
CA ALA A 105 -15.50 -0.82 -3.53
C ALA A 105 -14.26 0.03 -3.35
N ILE A 106 -14.39 1.34 -3.59
CA ILE A 106 -13.37 2.36 -3.34
C ILE A 106 -13.80 3.20 -2.15
N TYR A 107 -12.86 3.42 -1.25
CA TYR A 107 -13.04 4.25 -0.07
C TYR A 107 -12.08 5.44 -0.14
N GLU A 108 -12.60 6.64 0.03
CA GLU A 108 -11.79 7.86 0.11
C GLU A 108 -11.31 8.07 1.52
N LEU A 109 -10.01 7.90 1.73
CA LEU A 109 -9.39 7.81 3.03
C LEU A 109 -8.19 8.75 3.15
N ARG A 110 -7.77 8.96 4.38
CA ARG A 110 -6.53 9.64 4.74
C ARG A 110 -5.60 8.66 5.44
N ALA A 111 -4.38 8.53 4.94
CA ALA A 111 -3.35 7.72 5.56
C ALA A 111 -2.68 8.51 6.70
N GLU A 112 -2.99 8.18 7.93
CA GLU A 112 -2.43 8.81 9.13
C GLU A 112 -1.26 8.00 9.66
N ARG A 113 -0.09 8.63 9.73
CA ARG A 113 1.07 7.97 10.31
C ARG A 113 0.87 7.75 11.81
N VAL A 114 0.97 6.49 12.25
CA VAL A 114 0.89 6.14 13.67
C VAL A 114 2.24 6.39 14.32
N THR A 115 2.31 7.45 15.12
CA THR A 115 3.52 7.88 15.85
C THR A 115 3.46 7.58 17.33
N ALA A 116 2.27 7.38 17.90
CA ALA A 116 2.09 7.02 19.31
C ALA A 116 2.78 5.68 19.62
N PRO A 117 3.79 5.62 20.50
CA PRO A 117 4.60 4.42 20.72
C PRO A 117 3.76 3.23 21.22
N ALA A 118 2.75 3.48 22.04
CA ALA A 118 1.88 2.43 22.59
C ALA A 118 1.04 1.77 21.49
N GLU A 119 0.37 2.55 20.62
CA GLU A 119 -0.42 2.03 19.52
C GLU A 119 0.47 1.32 18.51
N ARG A 120 1.56 1.98 18.09
CA ARG A 120 2.51 1.42 17.13
C ARG A 120 3.09 0.09 17.63
N GLY A 121 3.52 0.05 18.90
CA GLY A 121 4.07 -1.14 19.54
C GLY A 121 3.05 -2.28 19.57
N ALA A 122 1.83 -2.02 20.04
CA ALA A 122 0.78 -3.03 20.13
C ALA A 122 0.39 -3.61 18.77
N VAL A 123 0.23 -2.75 17.75
CA VAL A 123 -0.16 -3.18 16.41
C VAL A 123 0.94 -4.01 15.75
N LEU A 124 2.20 -3.58 15.79
CA LEU A 124 3.30 -4.30 15.18
C LEU A 124 3.68 -5.58 15.94
N ALA A 125 3.58 -5.60 17.28
CA ALA A 125 3.76 -6.82 18.05
C ALA A 125 2.73 -7.89 17.69
N ALA A 126 1.47 -7.51 17.51
CA ALA A 126 0.43 -8.42 17.02
C ALA A 126 0.69 -8.97 15.61
N ARG A 127 1.54 -8.32 14.82
CA ARG A 127 2.06 -8.77 13.52
C ARG A 127 3.28 -9.69 13.65
N GLY A 128 3.73 -9.99 14.84
CA GLY A 128 4.86 -10.87 15.13
C GLY A 128 6.21 -10.18 15.19
N TYR A 129 6.25 -8.85 15.30
CA TYR A 129 7.51 -8.13 15.49
C TYR A 129 7.88 -8.06 16.98
N ASP A 130 8.96 -8.76 17.34
CA ASP A 130 9.53 -8.70 18.69
C ASP A 130 11.08 -8.83 18.59
N PRO A 131 11.85 -7.77 18.87
CA PRO A 131 11.43 -6.40 19.14
C PRO A 131 10.85 -5.71 17.89
N VAL A 132 10.02 -4.69 18.12
CA VAL A 132 9.46 -3.87 17.03
C VAL A 132 10.54 -3.03 16.37
N PRO A 133 10.80 -3.17 15.04
CA PRO A 133 11.83 -2.39 14.35
C PRO A 133 11.46 -0.91 14.22
N ASP A 134 12.41 -0.02 14.46
CA ASP A 134 12.19 1.44 14.38
C ASP A 134 11.87 1.93 12.95
N GLY A 135 12.46 1.30 11.93
CA GLY A 135 12.35 1.74 10.54
C GLY A 135 11.02 1.42 9.86
N ILE A 136 10.12 0.64 10.49
CA ILE A 136 8.79 0.36 9.93
C ILE A 136 7.87 1.57 10.16
N VAL A 137 7.31 2.10 9.09
CA VAL A 137 6.26 3.11 9.15
C VAL A 137 4.90 2.40 9.14
N LEU A 138 4.07 2.75 10.10
CA LEU A 138 2.70 2.26 10.24
C LEU A 138 1.74 3.40 9.89
N PHE A 139 0.74 3.10 9.05
CA PHE A 139 -0.35 4.00 8.74
C PHE A 139 -1.67 3.39 9.18
N ARG A 140 -2.53 4.23 9.75
CA ARG A 140 -3.95 3.96 9.97
C ARG A 140 -4.75 4.77 8.95
N PHE A 141 -5.77 4.17 8.37
CA PHE A 141 -6.68 4.88 7.48
C PHE A 141 -7.87 5.46 8.22
N ALA A 142 -8.10 6.74 8.02
CA ALA A 142 -9.25 7.48 8.54
C ALA A 142 -10.10 8.01 7.39
N PRO A 143 -11.40 8.27 7.59
CA PRO A 143 -12.22 8.97 6.60
C PRO A 143 -11.62 10.33 6.26
N ARG A 144 -11.76 10.77 5.02
CA ARG A 144 -11.49 12.18 4.67
C ARG A 144 -12.53 13.07 5.34
N THR A 145 -12.08 14.11 6.00
CA THR A 145 -12.94 15.17 6.57
C THR A 145 -13.12 16.31 5.58
#